data_7a05bb3d90350820a13d580852ba0011
#
_entry.id   7a05bb3d90350820a13d580852ba0011
#
_cell.length_a   1.000
_cell.length_b   1.000
_cell.length_c   1.000
_cell.angle_alpha   90.00
_cell.angle_beta   90.00
_cell.angle_gamma   90.00
#
_symmetry.space_group_name_H-M   'P 1'
#
loop_
_entity.id
_entity.type
_entity.pdbx_description
1 polymer ?
#
loop_
_entity_poly.entity_id
_entity_poly.type
_entity_poly.pdbx_seq_one_letter_code
_entity_poly.pdbx_strand_id
1 'polypeptide(L)'
;MFSKNTSLFSTADFYAFSELAVRRNEKYNPKCNAHATCIELEHIEQETGRIIGSTCADYQNSVKTVCKPGDVMFGKLRPYLRKYAFVQKECVCSSEIWSLIPTDILIPKYLFYLIQSESFMKVANVSSGTKMPRAEWSTIAKGDFLIPSKDDQQATIDILEATDHIIASHVAIYDCLIKYKKGLLQYLFI
;
A
#
# COMPACT_ATOMS: atom_id res chain seq x y z
N MET A 1 23.83 -6.01 3.29
CA MET A 1 24.10 -6.68 4.60
C MET A 1 24.02 -5.62 5.68
N PHE A 2 22.79 -5.23 6.11
CA PHE A 2 22.62 -4.26 7.19
C PHE A 2 22.64 -5.04 8.50
N SER A 3 23.67 -4.80 9.29
CA SER A 3 23.88 -5.37 10.63
C SER A 3 22.73 -4.94 11.56
N LYS A 4 22.30 -5.87 12.42
CA LYS A 4 21.38 -5.62 13.52
C LYS A 4 21.96 -4.55 14.45
N ASN A 5 21.65 -3.28 14.23
CA ASN A 5 21.85 -2.23 15.21
C ASN A 5 20.51 -1.88 15.85
N THR A 6 20.29 -2.42 17.01
CA THR A 6 19.13 -2.27 17.91
C THR A 6 19.08 -0.91 18.61
N SER A 7 19.71 0.14 18.10
CA SER A 7 19.79 1.45 18.77
C SER A 7 19.22 2.63 17.97
N LEU A 8 18.41 2.37 16.93
CA LEU A 8 17.82 3.45 16.14
C LEU A 8 16.61 4.11 16.84
N PHE A 9 15.98 3.44 17.79
CA PHE A 9 14.78 3.93 18.45
C PHE A 9 15.01 4.04 19.97
N SER A 10 14.51 5.10 20.58
CA SER A 10 14.64 5.37 22.01
C SER A 10 13.84 4.36 22.86
N THR A 11 12.66 3.97 22.37
CA THR A 11 11.78 2.95 22.96
C THR A 11 11.03 2.26 21.85
N ALA A 12 10.91 0.94 21.90
CA ALA A 12 10.12 0.17 20.95
C ALA A 12 9.59 -1.10 21.62
N ASP A 13 8.31 -1.42 21.34
CA ASP A 13 7.63 -2.58 21.89
C ASP A 13 7.13 -3.50 20.77
N PHE A 14 6.96 -4.79 21.09
CA PHE A 14 6.37 -5.74 20.16
C PHE A 14 4.86 -5.75 20.27
N TYR A 15 4.20 -5.71 19.12
CA TYR A 15 2.75 -5.80 18.99
C TYR A 15 2.38 -6.82 17.92
N ALA A 16 1.33 -7.60 18.16
CA ALA A 16 0.71 -8.40 17.11
C ALA A 16 0.06 -7.49 16.06
N PHE A 17 0.08 -7.87 14.79
CA PHE A 17 -0.49 -7.02 13.72
C PHE A 17 -1.98 -6.70 13.94
N SER A 18 -2.72 -7.61 14.59
CA SER A 18 -4.12 -7.39 14.98
C SER A 18 -4.34 -6.24 15.99
N GLU A 19 -3.31 -5.86 16.72
CA GLU A 19 -3.32 -4.71 17.64
C GLU A 19 -2.97 -3.41 16.89
N LEU A 20 -2.28 -3.51 15.75
CA LEU A 20 -1.78 -2.38 14.96
C LEU A 20 -2.79 -1.92 13.90
N ALA A 21 -3.53 -2.84 13.32
CA ALA A 21 -4.47 -2.53 12.24
C ALA A 21 -5.67 -3.48 12.24
N VAL A 22 -6.81 -2.97 11.80
CA VAL A 22 -8.02 -3.76 11.59
C VAL A 22 -8.48 -3.64 10.13
N ARG A 23 -9.11 -4.69 9.61
CA ARG A 23 -9.69 -4.63 8.25
C ARG A 23 -11.01 -3.88 8.28
N ARG A 24 -11.18 -2.94 7.37
CA ARG A 24 -12.48 -2.29 7.17
C ARG A 24 -13.48 -3.29 6.62
N ASN A 25 -14.63 -3.40 7.27
CA ASN A 25 -15.72 -4.31 6.89
C ASN A 25 -16.90 -3.60 6.22
N GLU A 26 -16.84 -2.27 6.08
CA GLU A 26 -17.88 -1.47 5.45
C GLU A 26 -18.00 -1.83 3.96
N LYS A 27 -19.21 -2.26 3.54
CA LYS A 27 -19.47 -2.74 2.20
C LYS A 27 -20.19 -1.70 1.37
N TYR A 28 -19.81 -1.64 0.12
CA TYR A 28 -20.45 -0.83 -0.92
C TYR A 28 -21.09 -1.75 -1.96
N ASN A 29 -22.39 -1.55 -2.20
CA ASN A 29 -23.11 -2.27 -3.24
C ASN A 29 -23.31 -1.35 -4.46
N PRO A 30 -22.65 -1.62 -5.60
CA PRO A 30 -22.77 -0.80 -6.80
C PRO A 30 -24.19 -0.67 -7.34
N LYS A 31 -25.06 -1.66 -7.07
CA LYS A 31 -26.45 -1.64 -7.54
C LYS A 31 -27.36 -0.68 -6.76
N CYS A 32 -26.95 -0.30 -5.55
CA CYS A 32 -27.74 0.53 -4.63
C CYS A 32 -27.21 1.95 -4.49
N ASN A 33 -25.93 2.16 -4.78
CA ASN A 33 -25.24 3.42 -4.58
C ASN A 33 -24.59 3.86 -5.89
N ALA A 34 -24.72 5.14 -6.25
CA ALA A 34 -24.18 5.67 -7.50
C ALA A 34 -22.79 6.31 -7.31
N HIS A 35 -21.95 6.19 -8.34
CA HIS A 35 -20.76 7.00 -8.59
C HIS A 35 -19.62 6.97 -7.56
N ALA A 36 -19.16 5.78 -7.14
CA ALA A 36 -17.91 5.68 -6.38
C ALA A 36 -16.71 5.35 -7.29
N THR A 37 -15.58 6.00 -7.01
CA THR A 37 -14.29 5.64 -7.61
C THR A 37 -13.88 4.27 -7.09
N CYS A 38 -13.64 3.32 -7.99
CA CYS A 38 -13.24 1.95 -7.64
C CYS A 38 -11.78 1.70 -8.00
N ILE A 39 -11.03 1.18 -7.03
CA ILE A 39 -9.64 0.76 -7.19
C ILE A 39 -9.61 -0.77 -7.26
N GLU A 40 -9.13 -1.29 -8.39
CA GLU A 40 -8.83 -2.69 -8.61
C GLU A 40 -7.32 -2.94 -8.49
N LEU A 41 -6.91 -4.20 -8.40
CA LEU A 41 -5.47 -4.53 -8.28
C LEU A 41 -4.62 -4.00 -9.44
N GLU A 42 -5.19 -3.93 -10.64
CA GLU A 42 -4.50 -3.40 -11.83
C GLU A 42 -4.21 -1.89 -11.74
N HIS A 43 -5.00 -1.17 -10.94
CA HIS A 43 -4.82 0.27 -10.73
C HIS A 43 -3.75 0.59 -9.69
N ILE A 44 -3.21 -0.40 -8.98
CA ILE A 44 -2.11 -0.21 -8.03
C ILE A 44 -0.81 -0.68 -8.69
N GLU A 45 0.14 0.24 -8.82
CA GLU A 45 1.46 -0.08 -9.33
C GLU A 45 2.25 -0.91 -8.31
N GLN A 46 3.03 -1.87 -8.80
CA GLN A 46 3.82 -2.75 -7.94
C GLN A 46 4.95 -1.98 -7.26
N GLU A 47 5.18 -2.24 -5.98
CA GLU A 47 6.32 -1.76 -5.16
C GLU A 47 6.39 -0.23 -4.94
N THR A 48 5.52 0.56 -5.58
CA THR A 48 5.63 2.03 -5.54
C THR A 48 4.60 2.70 -4.64
N GLY A 49 3.52 2.00 -4.30
CA GLY A 49 2.40 2.59 -3.55
C GLY A 49 1.55 3.58 -4.34
N ARG A 50 1.76 3.70 -5.66
CA ARG A 50 1.03 4.63 -6.52
C ARG A 50 -0.25 4.00 -7.07
N ILE A 51 -1.32 4.78 -7.09
CA ILE A 51 -2.54 4.48 -7.81
C ILE A 51 -2.40 5.10 -9.20
N ILE A 52 -2.34 4.25 -10.24
CA ILE A 52 -2.10 4.64 -11.64
C ILE A 52 -3.38 4.68 -12.47
N GLY A 53 -4.52 4.36 -11.86
CA GLY A 53 -5.81 4.39 -12.53
C GLY A 53 -6.97 4.12 -11.58
N SER A 54 -8.17 4.18 -12.10
CA SER A 54 -9.40 3.84 -11.39
C SER A 54 -10.50 3.52 -12.37
N THR A 55 -11.56 2.89 -11.91
CA THR A 55 -12.81 2.71 -12.67
C THR A 55 -14.00 3.22 -11.87
N CYS A 56 -15.15 3.38 -12.51
CA CYS A 56 -16.39 3.66 -11.79
C CYS A 56 -16.97 2.35 -11.24
N ALA A 57 -17.40 2.37 -9.98
CA ALA A 57 -18.03 1.20 -9.35
C ALA A 57 -19.33 0.78 -10.05
N ASP A 58 -20.02 1.67 -10.75
CA ASP A 58 -21.27 1.42 -11.47
C ASP A 58 -21.14 0.35 -12.55
N TYR A 59 -19.94 0.19 -13.10
CA TYR A 59 -19.64 -0.84 -14.10
C TYR A 59 -19.31 -2.21 -13.46
N GLN A 60 -19.39 -2.30 -12.13
CA GLN A 60 -19.02 -3.51 -11.39
C GLN A 60 -20.25 -4.19 -10.81
N ASN A 61 -20.29 -5.52 -10.88
CA ASN A 61 -21.39 -6.31 -10.33
C ASN A 61 -21.10 -6.85 -8.92
N SER A 62 -19.88 -6.77 -8.45
CA SER A 62 -19.44 -7.34 -7.16
C SER A 62 -19.47 -6.29 -6.06
N VAL A 63 -19.85 -6.72 -4.87
CA VAL A 63 -19.74 -5.90 -3.64
C VAL A 63 -18.29 -5.47 -3.43
N LYS A 64 -18.10 -4.20 -3.14
CA LYS A 64 -16.79 -3.59 -2.88
C LYS A 64 -16.61 -3.32 -1.39
N THR A 65 -15.40 -2.96 -1.00
CA THR A 65 -15.10 -2.48 0.35
C THR A 65 -14.85 -0.98 0.28
N VAL A 66 -15.49 -0.22 1.19
CA VAL A 66 -15.23 1.22 1.33
C VAL A 66 -13.80 1.42 1.82
N CYS A 67 -13.15 2.49 1.36
CA CYS A 67 -11.83 2.94 1.81
C CYS A 67 -11.93 4.43 2.14
N LYS A 68 -11.48 4.81 3.33
CA LYS A 68 -11.54 6.20 3.82
C LYS A 68 -10.14 6.81 3.90
N PRO A 69 -10.02 8.14 3.85
CA PRO A 69 -8.74 8.80 4.04
C PRO A 69 -8.03 8.31 5.31
N GLY A 70 -6.75 7.98 5.18
CA GLY A 70 -5.94 7.39 6.25
C GLY A 70 -5.92 5.86 6.29
N ASP A 71 -6.80 5.19 5.56
CA ASP A 71 -6.70 3.74 5.38
C ASP A 71 -5.47 3.38 4.52
N VAL A 72 -5.02 2.15 4.66
CA VAL A 72 -3.95 1.58 3.84
C VAL A 72 -4.49 0.39 3.06
N MET A 73 -4.41 0.45 1.73
CA MET A 73 -4.77 -0.67 0.86
C MET A 73 -3.62 -1.68 0.79
N PHE A 74 -3.97 -2.96 0.86
CA PHE A 74 -3.03 -4.06 0.63
C PHE A 74 -3.67 -5.14 -0.24
N GLY A 75 -3.04 -5.45 -1.38
CA GLY A 75 -3.45 -6.49 -2.30
C GLY A 75 -3.18 -7.88 -1.71
N LYS A 76 -4.24 -8.59 -1.30
CA LYS A 76 -4.08 -9.94 -0.73
C LYS A 76 -3.78 -11.00 -1.78
N LEU A 77 -4.24 -10.82 -3.03
CA LEU A 77 -3.96 -11.73 -4.13
C LEU A 77 -2.54 -11.52 -4.64
N ARG A 78 -1.75 -12.59 -4.66
CA ARG A 78 -0.34 -12.59 -5.05
C ARG A 78 0.45 -11.51 -4.27
N PRO A 79 0.55 -11.62 -2.95
CA PRO A 79 1.15 -10.58 -2.09
C PRO A 79 2.59 -10.26 -2.48
N TYR A 80 3.32 -11.21 -3.09
CA TYR A 80 4.67 -10.99 -3.61
C TYR A 80 4.75 -9.89 -4.69
N LEU A 81 3.63 -9.50 -5.32
CA LEU A 81 3.58 -8.36 -6.24
C LEU A 81 3.60 -7.01 -5.51
N ARG A 82 3.56 -6.99 -4.19
CA ARG A 82 3.71 -5.79 -3.35
C ARG A 82 2.82 -4.63 -3.80
N LYS A 83 1.53 -4.93 -3.99
CA LYS A 83 0.53 -3.93 -4.36
C LYS A 83 -0.11 -3.36 -3.10
N TYR A 84 0.23 -2.13 -2.80
CA TYR A 84 -0.27 -1.36 -1.65
C TYR A 84 -0.47 0.10 -2.05
N ALA A 85 -1.34 0.82 -1.34
CA ALA A 85 -1.54 2.25 -1.56
C ALA A 85 -2.06 2.93 -0.29
N PHE A 86 -1.72 4.20 -0.12
CA PHE A 86 -2.26 5.05 0.92
C PHE A 86 -3.52 5.76 0.42
N VAL A 87 -4.62 5.67 1.16
CA VAL A 87 -5.90 6.28 0.77
C VAL A 87 -5.92 7.75 1.17
N GLN A 88 -5.92 8.64 0.18
CA GLN A 88 -6.00 10.09 0.38
C GLN A 88 -7.43 10.62 0.27
N LYS A 89 -8.26 9.97 -0.55
CA LYS A 89 -9.66 10.36 -0.80
C LYS A 89 -10.54 9.12 -0.68
N GLU A 90 -11.78 9.32 -0.24
CA GLU A 90 -12.75 8.23 -0.15
C GLU A 90 -12.94 7.55 -1.50
N CYS A 91 -12.91 6.23 -1.49
CA CYS A 91 -13.09 5.39 -2.67
C CYS A 91 -13.58 4.00 -2.24
N VAL A 92 -13.75 3.11 -3.19
CA VAL A 92 -14.04 1.70 -2.92
C VAL A 92 -12.97 0.82 -3.55
N CYS A 93 -12.74 -0.37 -3.02
CA CYS A 93 -11.75 -1.27 -3.58
C CYS A 93 -12.32 -2.68 -3.83
N SER A 94 -11.61 -3.40 -4.68
CA SER A 94 -11.87 -4.81 -4.99
C SER A 94 -11.85 -5.69 -3.74
N SER A 95 -12.60 -6.79 -3.77
CA SER A 95 -12.54 -7.81 -2.73
C SER A 95 -11.17 -8.47 -2.56
N GLU A 96 -10.28 -8.35 -3.56
CA GLU A 96 -8.90 -8.84 -3.50
C GLU A 96 -7.93 -7.84 -2.86
N ILE A 97 -8.44 -6.69 -2.38
CA ILE A 97 -7.70 -5.67 -1.65
C ILE A 97 -8.29 -5.57 -0.24
N TRP A 98 -7.45 -5.54 0.76
CA TRP A 98 -7.83 -5.15 2.11
C TRP A 98 -7.67 -3.64 2.27
N SER A 99 -8.66 -2.98 2.87
CA SER A 99 -8.54 -1.64 3.43
C SER A 99 -8.23 -1.80 4.92
N LEU A 100 -7.04 -1.38 5.34
CA LEU A 100 -6.52 -1.51 6.70
C LEU A 100 -6.66 -0.16 7.41
N ILE A 101 -7.32 -0.19 8.55
CA ILE A 101 -7.49 0.97 9.43
C ILE A 101 -6.40 0.87 10.50
N PRO A 102 -5.48 1.84 10.62
CA PRO A 102 -4.52 1.85 11.73
C PRO A 102 -5.24 2.06 13.07
N THR A 103 -4.73 1.45 14.11
CA THR A 103 -5.16 1.74 15.49
C THR A 103 -4.41 2.96 16.03
N ASP A 104 -4.77 3.40 17.24
CA ASP A 104 -4.10 4.53 17.89
C ASP A 104 -2.60 4.29 18.18
N ILE A 105 -2.14 3.05 18.09
CA ILE A 105 -0.71 2.71 18.24
C ILE A 105 0.12 3.22 17.05
N LEU A 106 -0.45 3.24 15.84
CA LEU A 106 0.24 3.65 14.62
C LEU A 106 -0.23 4.99 14.08
N ILE A 107 0.71 5.75 13.57
CA ILE A 107 0.41 6.85 12.64
C ILE A 107 0.01 6.21 11.29
N PRO A 108 -1.08 6.67 10.61
CA PRO A 108 -1.55 6.03 9.36
C PRO A 108 -0.47 5.85 8.28
N LYS A 109 0.39 6.84 8.12
CA LYS A 109 1.54 6.77 7.20
C LYS A 109 2.60 5.75 7.64
N TYR A 110 2.78 5.55 8.94
CA TYR A 110 3.69 4.53 9.45
C TYR A 110 3.19 3.12 9.09
N LEU A 111 1.87 2.85 9.20
CA LEU A 111 1.28 1.59 8.73
C LEU A 111 1.56 1.38 7.24
N PHE A 112 1.43 2.43 6.42
CA PHE A 112 1.71 2.35 4.99
C PHE A 112 3.16 1.93 4.71
N TYR A 113 4.14 2.43 5.46
CA TYR A 113 5.54 2.01 5.32
C TYR A 113 5.82 0.65 5.97
N LEU A 114 5.17 0.33 7.09
CA LEU A 114 5.31 -0.96 7.75
C LEU A 114 4.95 -2.13 6.82
N ILE A 115 3.83 -2.03 6.07
CA ILE A 115 3.41 -3.10 5.16
C ILE A 115 4.33 -3.27 3.95
N GLN A 116 5.22 -2.30 3.67
CA GLN A 116 6.24 -2.39 2.63
C GLN A 116 7.49 -3.13 3.10
N SER A 117 7.67 -3.27 4.42
CA SER A 117 8.87 -3.89 5.01
C SER A 117 9.00 -5.37 4.68
N GLU A 118 10.23 -5.85 4.63
CA GLU A 118 10.51 -7.28 4.46
C GLU A 118 9.95 -8.13 5.60
N SER A 119 9.87 -7.59 6.82
CA SER A 119 9.28 -8.27 7.97
C SER A 119 7.80 -8.55 7.76
N PHE A 120 7.04 -7.55 7.28
CA PHE A 120 5.63 -7.75 6.94
C PHE A 120 5.46 -8.68 5.74
N MET A 121 6.24 -8.49 4.69
CA MET A 121 6.13 -9.29 3.47
C MET A 121 6.48 -10.78 3.69
N LYS A 122 7.38 -11.10 4.61
CA LYS A 122 7.65 -12.50 5.01
C LYS A 122 6.39 -13.17 5.55
N VAL A 123 5.62 -12.48 6.39
CA VAL A 123 4.38 -13.01 6.97
C VAL A 123 3.26 -13.04 5.92
N ALA A 124 3.14 -11.99 5.10
CA ALA A 124 2.11 -11.87 4.08
C ALA A 124 2.26 -12.92 2.94
N ASN A 125 3.49 -13.34 2.65
CA ASN A 125 3.77 -14.36 1.63
C ASN A 125 3.58 -15.80 2.12
N VAL A 126 3.33 -16.02 3.41
CA VAL A 126 2.92 -17.34 3.92
C VAL A 126 1.51 -17.62 3.42
N SER A 127 1.39 -18.39 2.37
CA SER A 127 0.11 -18.70 1.73
C SER A 127 -0.12 -20.21 1.60
N SER A 128 -1.36 -20.63 1.72
CA SER A 128 -1.80 -22.01 1.51
C SER A 128 -2.24 -22.19 0.06
N GLY A 129 -1.33 -22.26 -0.89
CA GLY A 129 -1.71 -22.53 -2.29
C GLY A 129 -0.66 -22.12 -3.30
N THR A 130 -0.41 -23.00 -4.27
CA THR A 130 0.67 -22.82 -5.25
C THR A 130 0.25 -22.05 -6.51
N LYS A 131 -1.02 -22.10 -6.92
CA LYS A 131 -1.45 -21.58 -8.22
C LYS A 131 -1.95 -20.12 -8.19
N MET A 132 -2.57 -19.69 -7.09
CA MET A 132 -3.04 -18.30 -6.87
C MET A 132 -2.90 -17.94 -5.38
N PRO A 133 -1.67 -17.68 -4.90
CA PRO A 133 -1.44 -17.43 -3.47
C PRO A 133 -2.19 -16.19 -3.01
N ARG A 134 -2.78 -16.28 -1.85
CA ARG A 134 -3.44 -15.16 -1.15
C ARG A 134 -2.87 -15.03 0.24
N ALA A 135 -2.65 -13.80 0.67
CA ALA A 135 -2.32 -13.51 2.05
C ALA A 135 -3.50 -13.89 2.96
N GLU A 136 -3.18 -14.57 4.06
CA GLU A 136 -4.15 -15.02 5.05
C GLU A 136 -4.15 -14.09 6.26
N TRP A 137 -5.31 -13.48 6.54
CA TRP A 137 -5.43 -12.56 7.67
C TRP A 137 -5.08 -13.22 9.00
N SER A 138 -5.51 -14.45 9.20
CA SER A 138 -5.23 -15.23 10.43
C SER A 138 -3.74 -15.42 10.68
N THR A 139 -2.92 -15.43 9.63
CA THR A 139 -1.46 -15.52 9.72
C THR A 139 -0.85 -14.14 9.99
N ILE A 140 -1.25 -13.12 9.22
CA ILE A 140 -0.72 -11.77 9.38
C ILE A 140 -1.08 -11.20 10.75
N ALA A 141 -2.32 -11.38 11.20
CA ALA A 141 -2.82 -10.87 12.47
C ALA A 141 -2.00 -11.33 13.69
N LYS A 142 -1.35 -12.48 13.60
CA LYS A 142 -0.48 -13.07 14.64
C LYS A 142 1.00 -12.71 14.48
N GLY A 143 1.38 -12.03 13.41
CA GLY A 143 2.75 -11.61 13.20
C GLY A 143 3.13 -10.51 14.20
N ASP A 144 4.27 -10.64 14.85
CA ASP A 144 4.79 -9.66 15.80
C ASP A 144 5.70 -8.66 15.10
N PHE A 145 5.47 -7.37 15.38
CA PHE A 145 6.22 -6.26 14.80
C PHE A 145 6.74 -5.35 15.90
N LEU A 146 7.99 -4.95 15.79
CA LEU A 146 8.61 -3.98 16.68
C LEU A 146 8.16 -2.58 16.26
N ILE A 147 7.46 -1.87 17.14
CA ILE A 147 6.88 -0.56 16.88
C ILE A 147 7.52 0.47 17.82
N PRO A 148 8.13 1.52 17.27
CA PRO A 148 8.74 2.59 18.08
C PRO A 148 7.69 3.58 18.59
N SER A 149 8.17 4.52 19.42
CA SER A 149 7.37 5.64 19.93
C SER A 149 6.75 6.46 18.77
N LYS A 150 5.67 7.20 19.07
CA LYS A 150 5.03 8.07 18.05
C LYS A 150 5.98 9.10 17.45
N ASP A 151 6.91 9.63 18.24
CA ASP A 151 7.88 10.61 17.77
C ASP A 151 8.89 9.95 16.80
N ASP A 152 9.34 8.75 17.11
CA ASP A 152 10.22 7.97 16.23
C ASP A 152 9.48 7.51 14.96
N GLN A 153 8.17 7.18 15.05
CA GLN A 153 7.33 6.91 13.90
C GLN A 153 7.27 8.13 12.97
N GLN A 154 7.03 9.33 13.52
CA GLN A 154 6.97 10.55 12.73
C GLN A 154 8.31 10.86 12.06
N ALA A 155 9.41 10.78 12.81
CA ALA A 155 10.76 10.97 12.24
C ALA A 155 11.05 9.97 11.11
N THR A 156 10.61 8.71 11.25
CA THR A 156 10.73 7.70 10.19
C THR A 156 9.91 8.06 8.96
N ILE A 157 8.68 8.51 9.16
CA ILE A 157 7.78 8.96 8.07
C ILE A 157 8.44 10.11 7.32
N ASP A 158 8.93 11.13 8.02
CA ASP A 158 9.52 12.33 7.40
C ASP A 158 10.72 11.97 6.48
N ILE A 159 11.57 11.05 6.93
CA ILE A 159 12.70 10.57 6.13
C ILE A 159 12.22 9.80 4.90
N LEU A 160 11.24 8.90 5.05
CA LEU A 160 10.75 8.07 3.95
C LEU A 160 9.95 8.90 2.94
N GLU A 161 9.11 9.85 3.39
CA GLU A 161 8.39 10.78 2.49
C GLU A 161 9.37 11.68 1.72
N ALA A 162 10.40 12.20 2.37
CA ALA A 162 11.43 12.96 1.68
C ALA A 162 12.12 12.12 0.59
N THR A 163 12.39 10.84 0.89
CA THR A 163 12.98 9.89 -0.07
C THR A 163 12.02 9.62 -1.23
N ASP A 164 10.73 9.40 -0.96
CA ASP A 164 9.69 9.20 -1.99
C ASP A 164 9.57 10.43 -2.90
N HIS A 165 9.67 11.64 -2.35
CA HIS A 165 9.68 12.88 -3.15
C HIS A 165 10.89 12.97 -4.09
N ILE A 166 12.07 12.57 -3.62
CA ILE A 166 13.27 12.52 -4.45
C ILE A 166 13.09 11.51 -5.58
N ILE A 167 12.61 10.30 -5.27
CA ILE A 167 12.32 9.26 -6.27
C ILE A 167 11.31 9.77 -7.30
N ALA A 168 10.20 10.37 -6.87
CA ALA A 168 9.17 10.90 -7.77
C ALA A 168 9.72 11.98 -8.71
N SER A 169 10.59 12.86 -8.21
CA SER A 169 11.25 13.91 -9.00
C SER A 169 12.15 13.31 -10.07
N HIS A 170 12.95 12.30 -9.74
CA HIS A 170 13.81 11.61 -10.72
C HIS A 170 13.00 10.83 -11.76
N VAL A 171 11.90 10.19 -11.37
CA VAL A 171 10.98 9.53 -12.33
C VAL A 171 10.41 10.55 -13.32
N ALA A 172 9.97 11.72 -12.85
CA ALA A 172 9.45 12.77 -13.73
C ALA A 172 10.51 13.27 -14.74
N ILE A 173 11.76 13.44 -14.29
CA ILE A 173 12.89 13.79 -15.17
C ILE A 173 13.12 12.67 -16.19
N TYR A 174 13.14 11.43 -15.78
CA TYR A 174 13.31 10.28 -16.68
C TYR A 174 12.24 10.24 -17.77
N ASP A 175 10.95 10.41 -17.39
CA ASP A 175 9.84 10.43 -18.34
C ASP A 175 9.95 11.59 -19.33
N CYS A 176 10.40 12.76 -18.88
CA CYS A 176 10.68 13.91 -19.74
C CYS A 176 11.78 13.60 -20.76
N LEU A 177 12.89 13.00 -20.33
CA LEU A 177 13.99 12.60 -21.20
C LEU A 177 13.58 11.55 -22.24
N ILE A 178 12.72 10.59 -21.87
CA ILE A 178 12.17 9.62 -22.82
C ILE A 178 11.33 10.31 -23.91
N LYS A 179 10.48 11.26 -23.52
CA LYS A 179 9.68 12.06 -24.47
C LYS A 179 10.59 12.88 -25.41
N TYR A 180 11.60 13.52 -24.83
CA TYR A 180 12.58 14.29 -25.59
C TYR A 180 13.34 13.43 -26.59
N LYS A 181 13.84 12.25 -26.17
CA LYS A 181 14.49 11.29 -27.07
C LYS A 181 13.57 10.88 -28.22
N LYS A 182 12.29 10.60 -27.95
CA LYS A 182 11.31 10.27 -29.03
C LYS A 182 11.16 11.42 -30.01
N GLY A 183 11.08 12.66 -29.55
CA GLY A 183 11.03 13.84 -30.41
C GLY A 183 12.28 13.98 -31.33
N LEU A 184 13.46 13.80 -30.74
CA LEU A 184 14.72 13.84 -31.53
C LEU A 184 14.77 12.74 -32.58
N LEU A 185 14.35 11.52 -32.27
CA LEU A 185 14.30 10.43 -33.23
C LEU A 185 13.37 10.75 -34.42
N GLN A 186 12.20 11.33 -34.15
CA GLN A 186 11.27 11.76 -35.17
C GLN A 186 11.85 12.90 -36.03
N TYR A 187 12.61 13.81 -35.44
CA TYR A 187 13.20 14.94 -36.14
C TYR A 187 14.45 14.57 -36.97
N LEU A 188 15.27 13.62 -36.47
CA LEU A 188 16.55 13.29 -37.11
C LEU A 188 16.46 12.18 -38.19
N PHE A 189 15.37 11.40 -38.20
CA PHE A 189 15.19 10.24 -39.07
C PHE A 189 13.94 10.35 -39.98
N ILE A 190 13.53 11.57 -40.30
CA ILE A 190 12.50 11.83 -41.33
C ILE A 190 13.12 11.79 -42.71
#